data_77d614fec47221b0f3e0f5606bf088b7
#
_entry.id   77d614fec47221b0f3e0f5606bf088b7
#
_cell.length_a   1.000
_cell.length_b   1.000
_cell.length_c   1.000
_cell.angle_alpha   90.00
_cell.angle_beta   90.00
_cell.angle_gamma   90.00
#
_symmetry.space_group_name_H-M   'P 1'
#
loop_
_entity.id
_entity.type
_entity.pdbx_description
1 polymer ?
#
loop_
_entity_poly.entity_id
_entity_poly.type
_entity_poly.pdbx_seq_one_letter_code
_entity_poly.pdbx_strand_id
1 'polypeptide(L)'
;MIRKMSKYTFLFVKIAFILVILFIVDSSSTIRQNKVENENFNRNVDLTTMALKVNEMAENDLFTAIDTYTGQLTGYAHDCPLCGGKLACASNYDITDRRDYYPDKEYGNVKIVASSKNLSCGTIIRFNKPSLSPEPIIAIVLDRGVPGNNLDLLTPTEDYAVKYIGRSTVTYDVLRTGW
;
A
#
# COMPACT_ATOMS: atom_id res chain seq x y z
N MET A 1 9.03 86.85 -5.20
CA MET A 1 10.51 86.72 -5.12
C MET A 1 10.90 85.28 -5.32
N ILE A 2 11.09 84.80 -6.57
CA ILE A 2 11.42 83.38 -6.89
C ILE A 2 12.93 83.25 -6.76
N ARG A 3 13.40 82.64 -5.71
CA ARG A 3 14.81 82.31 -5.49
C ARG A 3 15.31 81.41 -6.62
N LYS A 4 16.25 81.89 -7.44
CA LYS A 4 16.93 81.15 -8.48
C LYS A 4 17.64 79.95 -7.81
N MET A 5 17.06 78.71 -7.90
CA MET A 5 17.67 77.53 -7.37
C MET A 5 19.02 77.26 -8.04
N SER A 6 20.07 77.03 -7.24
CA SER A 6 21.41 76.68 -7.72
C SER A 6 21.36 75.40 -8.61
N LYS A 7 22.18 75.40 -9.67
CA LYS A 7 22.31 74.21 -10.55
C LYS A 7 22.56 72.89 -9.77
N TYR A 8 23.22 73.00 -8.64
CA TYR A 8 23.49 71.86 -7.75
C TYR A 8 22.24 71.36 -7.02
N THR A 9 21.35 72.23 -6.57
CA THR A 9 20.09 71.79 -5.93
C THR A 9 19.18 71.07 -6.91
N PHE A 10 19.15 71.50 -8.17
CA PHE A 10 18.39 70.83 -9.22
C PHE A 10 18.98 69.44 -9.57
N LEU A 11 20.31 69.33 -9.54
CA LEU A 11 20.99 68.04 -9.76
C LEU A 11 20.70 67.09 -8.61
N PHE A 12 20.77 67.53 -7.35
CA PHE A 12 20.44 66.71 -6.18
C PHE A 12 18.99 66.14 -6.20
N VAL A 13 18.04 66.98 -6.58
CA VAL A 13 16.65 66.60 -6.70
C VAL A 13 16.47 65.53 -7.76
N LYS A 14 17.15 65.62 -8.93
CA LYS A 14 17.11 64.59 -9.96
C LYS A 14 17.70 63.27 -9.49
N ILE A 15 18.83 63.27 -8.82
CA ILE A 15 19.49 62.09 -8.28
C ILE A 15 18.61 61.41 -7.23
N ALA A 16 18.03 62.20 -6.30
CA ALA A 16 17.12 61.66 -5.30
C ALA A 16 15.88 60.99 -5.93
N PHE A 17 15.34 61.58 -6.99
CA PHE A 17 14.19 61.00 -7.70
C PHE A 17 14.51 59.70 -8.40
N ILE A 18 15.69 59.57 -9.01
CA ILE A 18 16.18 58.33 -9.64
C ILE A 18 16.37 57.25 -8.58
N LEU A 19 16.94 57.54 -7.42
CA LEU A 19 17.13 56.58 -6.33
C LEU A 19 15.80 56.07 -5.78
N VAL A 20 14.78 56.93 -5.64
CA VAL A 20 13.43 56.52 -5.21
C VAL A 20 12.80 55.57 -6.24
N ILE A 21 12.94 55.83 -7.54
CA ILE A 21 12.40 54.97 -8.59
C ILE A 21 13.08 53.58 -8.56
N LEU A 22 14.42 53.56 -8.40
CA LEU A 22 15.16 52.29 -8.30
C LEU A 22 14.71 51.48 -7.08
N PHE A 23 14.49 52.12 -5.94
CA PHE A 23 14.01 51.44 -4.73
C PHE A 23 12.62 50.83 -4.89
N ILE A 24 11.71 51.53 -5.61
CA ILE A 24 10.36 51.02 -5.89
C ILE A 24 10.42 49.82 -6.83
N VAL A 25 11.30 49.81 -7.84
CA VAL A 25 11.46 48.70 -8.80
C VAL A 25 12.00 47.46 -8.10
N ASP A 26 13.03 47.61 -7.25
CA ASP A 26 13.57 46.45 -6.49
C ASP A 26 12.55 45.89 -5.51
N SER A 27 11.79 46.72 -4.81
CA SER A 27 10.73 46.26 -3.91
C SER A 27 9.61 45.49 -4.65
N SER A 28 9.27 45.93 -5.86
CA SER A 28 8.24 45.28 -6.68
C SER A 28 8.69 43.92 -7.22
N SER A 29 9.97 43.72 -7.55
CA SER A 29 10.53 42.48 -8.01
C SER A 29 10.55 41.42 -6.89
N THR A 30 10.93 41.82 -5.68
CA THR A 30 10.95 40.91 -4.51
C THR A 30 9.55 40.43 -4.14
N ILE A 31 8.53 41.29 -4.19
CA ILE A 31 7.15 40.92 -3.92
C ILE A 31 6.63 39.93 -4.97
N ARG A 32 6.98 40.10 -6.25
CA ARG A 32 6.59 39.15 -7.31
C ARG A 32 7.23 37.77 -7.12
N GLN A 33 8.52 37.70 -6.79
CA GLN A 33 9.22 36.43 -6.57
C GLN A 33 8.61 35.68 -5.40
N ASN A 34 8.37 36.33 -4.26
CA ASN A 34 7.76 35.66 -3.10
C ASN A 34 6.33 35.17 -3.38
N LYS A 35 5.55 35.85 -4.22
CA LYS A 35 4.21 35.40 -4.60
C LYS A 35 4.25 34.14 -5.48
N VAL A 36 5.15 34.10 -6.46
CA VAL A 36 5.31 32.93 -7.35
C VAL A 36 5.84 31.71 -6.58
N GLU A 37 6.76 31.91 -5.64
CA GLU A 37 7.30 30.84 -4.81
C GLU A 37 6.23 30.25 -3.88
N ASN A 38 5.40 31.09 -3.25
CA ASN A 38 4.29 30.65 -2.42
C ASN A 38 3.19 29.90 -3.21
N GLU A 39 2.86 30.36 -4.42
CA GLU A 39 1.89 29.65 -5.27
C GLU A 39 2.41 28.29 -5.73
N ASN A 40 3.70 28.15 -6.02
CA ASN A 40 4.33 26.86 -6.39
C ASN A 40 4.44 25.94 -5.18
N PHE A 41 4.76 26.44 -4.00
CA PHE A 41 4.80 25.66 -2.77
C PHE A 41 3.42 25.10 -2.43
N ASN A 42 2.39 25.94 -2.44
CA ASN A 42 1.01 25.50 -2.17
C ASN A 42 0.51 24.48 -3.18
N ARG A 43 0.85 24.61 -4.47
CA ARG A 43 0.49 23.65 -5.52
C ARG A 43 1.17 22.30 -5.31
N ASN A 44 2.45 22.28 -4.95
CA ASN A 44 3.19 21.05 -4.68
C ASN A 44 2.68 20.32 -3.43
N VAL A 45 2.35 21.06 -2.37
CA VAL A 45 1.74 20.49 -1.15
C VAL A 45 0.38 19.90 -1.46
N ASP A 46 -0.44 20.58 -2.26
CA ASP A 46 -1.77 20.09 -2.65
C ASP A 46 -1.68 18.78 -3.47
N LEU A 47 -0.79 18.71 -4.47
CA LEU A 47 -0.54 17.50 -5.26
C LEU A 47 -0.03 16.34 -4.41
N THR A 48 0.86 16.60 -3.45
CA THR A 48 1.38 15.57 -2.54
C THR A 48 0.27 15.05 -1.62
N THR A 49 -0.55 15.95 -1.09
CA THR A 49 -1.69 15.59 -0.23
C THR A 49 -2.72 14.77 -1.01
N MET A 50 -3.01 15.14 -2.28
CA MET A 50 -3.88 14.35 -3.15
C MET A 50 -3.31 12.97 -3.45
N ALA A 51 -2.01 12.88 -3.75
CA ALA A 51 -1.34 11.60 -4.02
C ALA A 51 -1.37 10.67 -2.80
N LEU A 52 -1.12 11.20 -1.59
CA LEU A 52 -1.23 10.43 -0.35
C LEU A 52 -2.66 9.95 -0.11
N LYS A 53 -3.66 10.79 -0.36
CA LYS A 53 -5.06 10.43 -0.17
C LYS A 53 -5.54 9.38 -1.18
N VAL A 54 -5.09 9.45 -2.42
CA VAL A 54 -5.37 8.42 -3.45
C VAL A 54 -4.71 7.10 -3.08
N ASN A 55 -3.46 7.11 -2.59
CA ASN A 55 -2.79 5.91 -2.08
C ASN A 55 -3.53 5.30 -0.87
N GLU A 56 -3.92 6.12 0.11
CA GLU A 56 -4.69 5.67 1.27
C GLU A 56 -6.04 5.06 0.87
N MET A 57 -6.74 5.66 -0.11
CA MET A 57 -7.98 5.11 -0.65
C MET A 57 -7.74 3.78 -1.38
N ALA A 58 -6.69 3.68 -2.17
CA ALA A 58 -6.33 2.44 -2.87
C ALA A 58 -5.93 1.33 -1.90
N GLU A 59 -5.17 1.63 -0.86
CA GLU A 59 -4.82 0.67 0.19
C GLU A 59 -6.05 0.22 0.99
N ASN A 60 -6.94 1.13 1.34
CA ASN A 60 -8.19 0.80 2.04
C ASN A 60 -9.09 -0.08 1.18
N ASP A 61 -9.16 0.13 -0.13
CA ASP A 61 -9.96 -0.67 -1.06
C ASP A 61 -9.41 -2.10 -1.18
N LEU A 62 -8.08 -2.25 -1.27
CA LEU A 62 -7.40 -3.55 -1.31
C LEU A 62 -7.65 -4.41 -0.06
N PHE A 63 -7.78 -3.80 1.11
CA PHE A 63 -7.95 -4.49 2.39
C PHE A 63 -9.39 -4.46 2.93
N THR A 64 -10.34 -3.93 2.16
CA THR A 64 -11.76 -3.97 2.52
C THR A 64 -12.33 -5.37 2.33
N ALA A 65 -12.94 -5.90 3.37
CA ALA A 65 -13.57 -7.22 3.31
C ALA A 65 -14.81 -7.20 2.40
N ILE A 66 -14.83 -8.10 1.41
CA ILE A 66 -16.00 -8.35 0.55
C ILE A 66 -16.99 -9.26 1.29
N ASP A 67 -16.46 -10.23 2.04
CA ASP A 67 -17.24 -11.20 2.81
C ASP A 67 -16.42 -11.71 3.99
N THR A 68 -17.07 -12.32 4.98
CA THR A 68 -16.42 -12.85 6.18
C THR A 68 -16.98 -14.23 6.53
N TYR A 69 -16.09 -15.17 6.78
CA TYR A 69 -16.45 -16.54 7.14
C TYR A 69 -15.74 -16.99 8.40
N THR A 70 -16.31 -18.01 9.06
CA THR A 70 -15.67 -18.68 10.19
C THR A 70 -15.55 -20.17 9.88
N GLY A 71 -14.40 -20.74 10.11
CA GLY A 71 -14.11 -22.16 9.87
C GLY A 71 -12.94 -22.65 10.72
N GLN A 72 -12.63 -23.95 10.57
CA GLN A 72 -11.43 -24.52 11.18
C GLN A 72 -10.22 -24.23 10.30
N LEU A 73 -9.10 -23.89 10.91
CA LEU A 73 -7.79 -23.82 10.30
C LEU A 73 -6.95 -25.01 10.75
N THR A 74 -6.42 -25.74 9.76
CA THR A 74 -5.39 -26.76 9.91
C THR A 74 -4.18 -26.42 9.06
N GLY A 75 -3.13 -27.24 9.11
CA GLY A 75 -1.94 -27.06 8.29
C GLY A 75 -1.55 -28.37 7.62
N TYR A 76 -1.02 -28.28 6.39
CA TYR A 76 -0.46 -29.38 5.64
C TYR A 76 0.89 -29.00 5.02
N ALA A 77 1.67 -29.98 4.58
CA ALA A 77 2.95 -29.73 3.95
C ALA A 77 3.07 -30.46 2.59
N HIS A 78 4.02 -30.01 1.77
CA HIS A 78 4.28 -30.61 0.46
C HIS A 78 4.70 -32.07 0.53
N ASP A 79 5.34 -32.48 1.63
CA ASP A 79 5.82 -33.86 1.92
C ASP A 79 4.73 -34.75 2.52
N CYS A 80 3.52 -34.27 2.63
CA CYS A 80 2.36 -35.08 2.98
C CYS A 80 2.16 -36.22 1.95
N PRO A 81 2.14 -37.49 2.38
CA PRO A 81 2.05 -38.63 1.47
C PRO A 81 0.80 -38.65 0.58
N LEU A 82 -0.25 -37.94 0.99
CA LEU A 82 -1.54 -37.87 0.30
C LEU A 82 -1.68 -36.64 -0.61
N CYS A 83 -0.75 -35.66 -0.52
CA CYS A 83 -0.91 -34.36 -1.16
C CYS A 83 -0.29 -34.28 -2.57
N GLY A 84 0.53 -35.26 -2.97
CA GLY A 84 1.09 -35.34 -4.32
C GLY A 84 1.99 -34.17 -4.78
N GLY A 85 2.31 -33.24 -3.91
CA GLY A 85 3.22 -32.12 -4.19
C GLY A 85 2.73 -31.11 -5.23
N LYS A 86 1.43 -31.13 -5.56
CA LYS A 86 0.82 -30.24 -6.56
C LYS A 86 -0.40 -29.53 -5.99
N LEU A 87 -0.57 -28.28 -6.38
CA LEU A 87 -1.73 -27.48 -6.02
C LEU A 87 -2.88 -27.72 -7.02
N ALA A 88 -4.08 -27.94 -6.53
CA ALA A 88 -5.25 -28.23 -7.37
C ALA A 88 -5.63 -27.08 -8.31
N CYS A 89 -5.38 -25.83 -7.91
CA CYS A 89 -5.68 -24.62 -8.68
C CYS A 89 -4.50 -24.09 -9.48
N ALA A 90 -3.28 -24.57 -9.20
CA ALA A 90 -2.03 -24.08 -9.80
C ALA A 90 -1.06 -25.26 -9.97
N SER A 91 -1.43 -26.24 -10.80
CA SER A 91 -0.67 -27.49 -10.98
C SER A 91 0.77 -27.29 -11.49
N ASN A 92 1.05 -26.15 -12.11
CA ASN A 92 2.38 -25.79 -12.61
C ASN A 92 3.23 -25.05 -11.56
N TYR A 93 2.67 -24.69 -10.42
CA TYR A 93 3.41 -24.05 -9.34
C TYR A 93 4.08 -25.10 -8.48
N ASP A 94 5.41 -25.07 -8.45
CA ASP A 94 6.21 -26.04 -7.71
C ASP A 94 6.30 -25.66 -6.23
N ILE A 95 5.86 -26.58 -5.36
CA ILE A 95 5.93 -26.46 -3.90
C ILE A 95 6.89 -27.46 -3.26
N THR A 96 7.57 -28.30 -4.07
CA THR A 96 8.48 -29.36 -3.57
C THR A 96 9.73 -28.79 -2.90
N ASP A 97 10.08 -27.54 -3.15
CA ASP A 97 11.16 -26.81 -2.51
C ASP A 97 10.81 -26.21 -1.12
N ARG A 98 9.71 -26.68 -0.52
CA ARG A 98 9.14 -26.18 0.74
C ARG A 98 8.60 -24.76 0.66
N ARG A 99 8.27 -24.31 -0.53
CA ARG A 99 7.67 -22.99 -0.74
C ARG A 99 6.21 -23.01 -0.29
N ASP A 100 5.89 -22.14 0.66
CA ASP A 100 4.56 -22.02 1.27
C ASP A 100 3.87 -20.67 0.98
N TYR A 101 4.39 -19.94 -0.02
CA TYR A 101 3.86 -18.64 -0.44
C TYR A 101 3.78 -18.55 -1.97
N TYR A 102 2.96 -17.61 -2.43
CA TYR A 102 2.73 -17.32 -3.84
C TYR A 102 2.92 -15.82 -4.10
N PRO A 103 3.62 -15.39 -5.18
CA PRO A 103 3.78 -14.00 -5.54
C PRO A 103 2.51 -13.49 -6.24
N ASP A 104 1.63 -12.85 -5.47
CA ASP A 104 0.44 -12.16 -6.02
C ASP A 104 0.81 -10.75 -6.48
N LYS A 105 0.17 -10.26 -7.56
CA LYS A 105 0.51 -8.96 -8.16
C LYS A 105 0.10 -7.76 -7.30
N GLU A 106 -0.95 -7.91 -6.50
CA GLU A 106 -1.53 -6.83 -5.69
C GLU A 106 -1.09 -6.94 -4.23
N TYR A 107 -1.04 -8.16 -3.69
CA TYR A 107 -0.79 -8.42 -2.28
C TYR A 107 0.65 -8.88 -1.98
N GLY A 108 1.53 -8.96 -3.00
CA GLY A 108 2.90 -9.40 -2.82
C GLY A 108 3.00 -10.90 -2.49
N ASN A 109 3.93 -11.28 -1.62
CA ASN A 109 4.10 -12.68 -1.22
C ASN A 109 3.03 -13.09 -0.20
N VAL A 110 2.04 -13.85 -0.64
CA VAL A 110 0.92 -14.33 0.18
C VAL A 110 1.06 -15.82 0.50
N LYS A 111 0.55 -16.25 1.64
CA LYS A 111 0.53 -17.69 2.01
C LYS A 111 -0.41 -18.47 1.08
N ILE A 112 -0.23 -19.79 0.97
CA ILE A 112 -1.09 -20.66 0.18
C ILE A 112 -2.01 -21.42 1.12
N VAL A 113 -3.32 -21.50 0.76
CA VAL A 113 -4.31 -22.30 1.49
C VAL A 113 -5.09 -23.20 0.56
N ALA A 114 -5.47 -24.36 1.08
CA ALA A 114 -6.54 -25.20 0.54
C ALA A 114 -7.88 -24.76 1.12
N SER A 115 -8.94 -24.82 0.32
CA SER A 115 -10.31 -24.55 0.72
C SER A 115 -11.29 -25.50 0.03
N SER A 116 -12.59 -25.37 0.34
CA SER A 116 -13.67 -25.98 -0.43
C SER A 116 -13.90 -25.20 -1.74
N LYS A 117 -14.83 -25.71 -2.56
CA LYS A 117 -15.28 -25.01 -3.78
C LYS A 117 -16.11 -23.74 -3.50
N ASN A 118 -16.46 -23.46 -2.24
CA ASN A 118 -17.16 -22.23 -1.86
C ASN A 118 -16.32 -20.97 -2.13
N LEU A 119 -15.00 -21.10 -2.03
CA LEU A 119 -14.08 -20.05 -2.46
C LEU A 119 -13.45 -20.44 -3.81
N SER A 120 -13.52 -19.57 -4.80
CA SER A 120 -12.89 -19.77 -6.10
C SER A 120 -11.36 -19.90 -5.97
N CYS A 121 -10.72 -20.56 -6.93
CA CYS A 121 -9.27 -20.53 -7.04
C CYS A 121 -8.79 -19.07 -7.21
N GLY A 122 -7.69 -18.70 -6.56
CA GLY A 122 -7.16 -17.33 -6.61
C GLY A 122 -7.83 -16.34 -5.66
N THR A 123 -8.83 -16.76 -4.87
CA THR A 123 -9.42 -15.92 -3.84
C THR A 123 -8.36 -15.53 -2.82
N ILE A 124 -8.28 -14.24 -2.51
CA ILE A 124 -7.42 -13.69 -1.45
C ILE A 124 -8.22 -13.56 -0.17
N ILE A 125 -7.66 -14.07 0.91
CA ILE A 125 -8.25 -14.02 2.24
C ILE A 125 -7.27 -13.40 3.25
N ARG A 126 -7.81 -12.90 4.34
CA ARG A 126 -7.05 -12.38 5.49
C ARG A 126 -7.57 -13.00 6.78
N PHE A 127 -6.68 -13.44 7.63
CA PHE A 127 -7.01 -13.96 8.96
C PHE A 127 -5.90 -13.70 9.98
N ASN A 128 -6.24 -13.80 11.27
CA ASN A 128 -5.28 -13.67 12.35
C ASN A 128 -4.92 -15.03 12.94
N LYS A 129 -3.63 -15.30 13.11
CA LYS A 129 -3.10 -16.47 13.81
C LYS A 129 -1.86 -16.06 14.62
N PRO A 130 -2.03 -15.56 15.88
CA PRO A 130 -0.92 -15.02 16.66
C PRO A 130 0.23 -16.00 16.92
N SER A 131 -0.04 -17.32 16.92
CA SER A 131 1.03 -18.33 17.03
C SER A 131 1.93 -18.42 15.80
N LEU A 132 1.51 -17.87 14.66
CA LEU A 132 2.25 -17.89 13.40
C LEU A 132 2.83 -16.50 13.06
N SER A 133 2.05 -15.44 13.25
CA SER A 133 2.46 -14.06 12.98
C SER A 133 1.72 -13.11 13.90
N PRO A 134 2.37 -12.05 14.43
CA PRO A 134 1.68 -10.97 15.13
C PRO A 134 0.80 -10.14 14.19
N GLU A 135 1.16 -10.08 12.91
CA GLU A 135 0.41 -9.36 11.87
C GLU A 135 -0.62 -10.28 11.20
N PRO A 136 -1.71 -9.72 10.65
CA PRO A 136 -2.67 -10.47 9.85
C PRO A 136 -2.00 -11.21 8.69
N ILE A 137 -2.40 -12.45 8.47
CA ILE A 137 -1.88 -13.29 7.39
C ILE A 137 -2.76 -13.10 6.16
N ILE A 138 -2.14 -12.75 5.05
CA ILE A 138 -2.78 -12.75 3.74
C ILE A 138 -2.46 -14.08 3.06
N ALA A 139 -3.49 -14.73 2.53
CA ALA A 139 -3.34 -16.00 1.84
C ALA A 139 -4.18 -16.09 0.58
N ILE A 140 -3.73 -16.92 -0.36
CA ILE A 140 -4.42 -17.20 -1.63
C ILE A 140 -4.92 -18.62 -1.66
N VAL A 141 -6.12 -18.83 -2.13
CA VAL A 141 -6.70 -20.16 -2.34
C VAL A 141 -6.14 -20.75 -3.62
N LEU A 142 -5.18 -21.65 -3.50
CA LEU A 142 -4.58 -22.38 -4.64
C LEU A 142 -4.73 -23.90 -4.54
N ASP A 143 -5.32 -24.41 -3.46
CA ASP A 143 -5.50 -25.83 -3.30
C ASP A 143 -6.92 -26.21 -2.82
N ARG A 144 -7.22 -27.50 -2.82
CA ARG A 144 -8.51 -28.09 -2.48
C ARG A 144 -8.32 -29.25 -1.50
N GLY A 145 -9.42 -29.67 -0.88
CA GLY A 145 -9.42 -30.88 -0.04
C GLY A 145 -10.09 -30.73 1.32
N VAL A 146 -10.51 -29.52 1.68
CA VAL A 146 -11.22 -29.25 2.95
C VAL A 146 -12.69 -28.88 2.71
N PRO A 147 -13.61 -29.33 3.57
CA PRO A 147 -15.04 -29.07 3.40
C PRO A 147 -15.49 -27.73 4.02
N GLY A 148 -16.62 -27.21 3.55
CA GLY A 148 -17.29 -26.04 4.12
C GLY A 148 -16.44 -24.78 4.06
N ASN A 149 -16.39 -24.04 5.16
CA ASN A 149 -15.59 -22.83 5.29
C ASN A 149 -14.22 -23.07 5.95
N ASN A 150 -13.79 -24.34 6.03
CA ASN A 150 -12.50 -24.66 6.60
C ASN A 150 -11.36 -24.27 5.67
N LEU A 151 -10.21 -24.05 6.26
CA LEU A 151 -8.95 -23.72 5.59
C LEU A 151 -7.86 -24.70 6.00
N ASP A 152 -6.98 -25.05 5.07
CA ASP A 152 -5.76 -25.80 5.36
C ASP A 152 -4.55 -25.02 4.84
N LEU A 153 -3.67 -24.59 5.72
CA LEU A 153 -2.55 -23.71 5.40
C LEU A 153 -1.35 -24.53 4.96
N LEU A 154 -0.82 -24.26 3.78
CA LEU A 154 0.43 -24.86 3.32
C LEU A 154 1.59 -24.37 4.18
N THR A 155 2.39 -25.29 4.66
CA THR A 155 3.54 -25.05 5.53
C THR A 155 4.80 -25.71 4.97
N PRO A 156 6.01 -25.29 5.39
CA PRO A 156 7.25 -25.85 4.89
C PRO A 156 7.44 -27.33 5.24
N THR A 157 6.91 -27.77 6.39
CA THR A 157 7.00 -29.16 6.87
C THR A 157 5.77 -29.53 7.70
N GLU A 158 5.50 -30.82 7.81
CA GLU A 158 4.41 -31.35 8.65
C GLU A 158 4.63 -31.02 10.14
N ASP A 159 5.85 -31.12 10.64
CA ASP A 159 6.22 -30.72 12.01
C ASP A 159 5.91 -29.24 12.28
N TYR A 160 6.14 -28.38 11.30
CA TYR A 160 5.80 -26.97 11.39
C TYR A 160 4.29 -26.78 11.48
N ALA A 161 3.51 -27.50 10.67
CA ALA A 161 2.05 -27.48 10.72
C ALA A 161 1.53 -27.87 12.10
N VAL A 162 2.01 -28.97 12.65
CA VAL A 162 1.61 -29.45 13.97
C VAL A 162 1.96 -28.45 15.07
N LYS A 163 3.17 -27.90 15.05
CA LYS A 163 3.70 -27.04 16.11
C LYS A 163 3.05 -25.66 16.14
N TYR A 164 2.85 -25.03 14.98
CA TYR A 164 2.47 -23.60 14.90
C TYR A 164 1.02 -23.38 14.46
N ILE A 165 0.45 -24.30 13.67
CA ILE A 165 -0.93 -24.17 13.19
C ILE A 165 -1.87 -24.99 14.09
N GLY A 166 -1.61 -26.28 14.23
CA GLY A 166 -2.48 -27.21 14.92
C GLY A 166 -3.88 -27.22 14.33
N ARG A 167 -4.89 -27.32 15.18
CA ARG A 167 -6.30 -27.18 14.81
C ARG A 167 -6.93 -26.06 15.62
N SER A 168 -7.45 -25.03 14.96
CA SER A 168 -8.05 -23.87 15.62
C SER A 168 -9.20 -23.31 14.80
N THR A 169 -10.14 -22.63 15.44
CA THR A 169 -11.16 -21.85 14.75
C THR A 169 -10.60 -20.50 14.39
N VAL A 170 -10.81 -20.05 13.15
CA VAL A 170 -10.45 -18.72 12.67
C VAL A 170 -11.65 -18.08 11.99
N THR A 171 -11.75 -16.76 12.14
CA THR A 171 -12.57 -15.92 11.28
C THR A 171 -11.66 -15.29 10.25
N TYR A 172 -12.06 -15.32 8.99
CA TYR A 172 -11.30 -14.78 7.89
C TYR A 172 -12.15 -13.92 6.95
N ASP A 173 -11.56 -12.87 6.46
CA ASP A 173 -12.14 -11.95 5.48
C ASP A 173 -11.74 -12.37 4.06
N VAL A 174 -12.66 -12.26 3.12
CA VAL A 174 -12.36 -12.33 1.68
C VAL A 174 -12.06 -10.92 1.21
N LEU A 175 -10.87 -10.70 0.65
CA LEU A 175 -10.41 -9.40 0.16
C LEU A 175 -10.57 -9.28 -1.36
N ARG A 176 -10.42 -10.39 -2.09
CA ARG A 176 -10.58 -10.47 -3.54
C ARG A 176 -11.13 -11.83 -3.92
N THR A 177 -12.16 -11.88 -4.77
CA THR A 177 -12.64 -13.13 -5.37
C THR A 177 -11.64 -13.61 -6.43
N GLY A 178 -11.50 -14.94 -6.54
CA GLY A 178 -10.65 -15.57 -7.53
C GLY A 178 -11.34 -15.79 -8.88
N TRP A 179 -10.76 -16.72 -9.70
CA TRP A 179 -11.22 -17.11 -11.04
C TRP A 179 -11.99 -18.42 -11.07
#